data_9907f4abe68e826001c5c5f5cfd480c3
#
_entry.id   9907f4abe68e826001c5c5f5cfd480c3
#
_cell.length_a   1.000
_cell.length_b   1.000
_cell.length_c   1.000
_cell.angle_alpha   90.00
_cell.angle_beta   90.00
_cell.angle_gamma   90.00
#
_symmetry.space_group_name_H-M   'P 1'
#
loop_
_entity.id
_entity.type
_entity.pdbx_description
1 polymer ?
#
loop_
_entity_poly.entity_id
_entity_poly.type
_entity_poly.pdbx_seq_one_letter_code
_entity_poly.pdbx_strand_id
1 'polypeptide(L)'
;GGLARHEATRGQQQRPELIEDRPIARTGHPFPLTRSGPTVNGAIKPDFVEHAGNLAVVRLTGRTIYRGLGVVTTNGGFAGGHAFREEIGTSFAAPAVAHRAARLLRRVPDASHNLLRALLGAHAKWPDSSVPLLNPNNNAEGREKLTRLVGYGCINDHALEQSLDNVVSLICEEQIGNDRCQ
;
A
#
# COMPACT_ATOMS: atom_id res chain seq x y z
N GLY A 1 3.80 3.89 -1.10
CA GLY A 1 4.53 2.92 -0.27
C GLY A 1 4.07 1.49 -0.52
N GLY A 2 4.71 0.55 0.10
CA GLY A 2 4.44 -0.87 -0.08
C GLY A 2 3.99 -1.58 1.18
N LEU A 3 3.11 -2.58 1.02
CA LEU A 3 2.70 -3.51 2.06
C LEU A 3 3.06 -4.94 1.68
N ALA A 4 3.40 -5.76 2.69
CA ALA A 4 3.52 -7.20 2.56
C ALA A 4 2.13 -7.85 2.47
N ARG A 5 1.97 -8.85 1.60
CA ARG A 5 0.71 -9.57 1.41
C ARG A 5 0.78 -11.02 1.87
N HIS A 6 1.86 -11.70 1.51
CA HIS A 6 2.01 -13.13 1.73
C HIS A 6 3.12 -13.40 2.76
N GLU A 7 2.96 -14.46 3.54
CA GLU A 7 3.92 -14.88 4.57
C GLU A 7 4.54 -16.25 4.30
N ALA A 8 3.95 -17.06 3.41
CA ALA A 8 4.48 -18.36 3.08
C ALA A 8 5.23 -18.34 1.74
N THR A 9 6.50 -18.75 1.74
CA THR A 9 7.27 -18.94 0.51
C THR A 9 6.66 -20.06 -0.35
N ARG A 10 7.02 -20.11 -1.64
CA ARG A 10 6.55 -21.19 -2.52
C ARG A 10 6.93 -22.57 -1.97
N GLY A 11 8.10 -22.69 -1.37
CA GLY A 11 8.53 -23.93 -0.73
C GLY A 11 7.63 -24.32 0.43
N GLN A 12 7.30 -23.36 1.30
CA GLN A 12 6.38 -23.58 2.43
C GLN A 12 4.94 -23.89 2.00
N GLN A 13 4.48 -23.32 0.89
CA GLN A 13 3.16 -23.63 0.33
C GLN A 13 3.08 -25.08 -0.17
N GLN A 14 4.20 -25.64 -0.66
CA GLN A 14 4.27 -27.00 -1.17
C GLN A 14 4.58 -28.04 -0.08
N ARG A 15 5.42 -27.69 0.87
CA ARG A 15 5.91 -28.58 1.96
C ARG A 15 6.09 -27.79 3.27
N PRO A 16 5.00 -27.41 3.94
CA PRO A 16 5.06 -26.56 5.13
C PRO A 16 5.92 -27.13 6.25
N GLU A 17 5.90 -28.47 6.39
CA GLU A 17 6.56 -29.20 7.47
C GLU A 17 8.08 -29.32 7.29
N LEU A 18 8.61 -29.08 6.09
CA LEU A 18 10.04 -29.29 5.79
C LEU A 18 10.84 -27.99 5.66
N ILE A 19 10.17 -26.85 5.53
CA ILE A 19 10.81 -25.59 5.18
C ILE A 19 10.50 -24.53 6.23
N GLU A 20 11.53 -24.14 6.97
CA GLU A 20 11.48 -23.12 8.01
C GLU A 20 11.96 -21.73 7.51
N ASP A 21 11.49 -21.31 6.35
CA ASP A 21 11.73 -19.96 5.90
C ASP A 21 10.99 -18.95 6.79
N ARG A 22 11.63 -17.81 7.06
CA ARG A 22 11.02 -16.77 7.90
C ARG A 22 10.66 -15.56 7.06
N PRO A 23 9.38 -15.23 6.91
CA PRO A 23 8.98 -13.97 6.28
C PRO A 23 9.51 -12.78 7.11
N ILE A 24 10.01 -11.76 6.43
CA ILE A 24 10.54 -10.55 7.09
C ILE A 24 9.40 -9.69 7.61
N ALA A 25 8.30 -9.60 6.86
CA ALA A 25 7.13 -8.86 7.25
C ALA A 25 5.90 -9.77 7.29
N ARG A 26 4.99 -9.51 8.23
CA ARG A 26 3.66 -10.13 8.27
C ARG A 26 2.73 -9.45 7.29
N THR A 27 1.64 -10.11 6.97
CA THR A 27 0.59 -9.54 6.12
C THR A 27 0.09 -8.20 6.68
N GLY A 28 0.07 -7.19 5.81
CA GLY A 28 -0.31 -5.83 6.17
C GLY A 28 0.78 -5.00 6.86
N HIS A 29 1.94 -5.60 7.18
CA HIS A 29 3.10 -4.81 7.61
C HIS A 29 3.70 -4.05 6.42
N PRO A 30 4.45 -2.97 6.66
CA PRO A 30 5.22 -2.31 5.61
C PRO A 30 6.12 -3.31 4.88
N PHE A 31 6.15 -3.21 3.56
CA PHE A 31 7.05 -4.01 2.72
C PHE A 31 8.50 -3.77 3.15
N PRO A 32 9.33 -4.82 3.28
CA PRO A 32 10.68 -4.69 3.88
C PRO A 32 11.61 -3.67 3.23
N LEU A 33 11.40 -3.36 1.95
CA LEU A 33 12.18 -2.35 1.22
C LEU A 33 11.43 -1.02 1.07
N THR A 34 10.32 -0.82 1.78
CA THR A 34 9.63 0.47 1.85
C THR A 34 10.55 1.50 2.51
N ARG A 35 10.67 2.64 1.86
CA ARG A 35 11.45 3.75 2.40
C ARG A 35 10.54 4.71 3.16
N SER A 36 11.04 5.20 4.29
CA SER A 36 10.52 6.38 4.99
C SER A 36 11.56 7.49 4.86
N GLY A 37 11.12 8.71 4.92
CA GLY A 37 12.08 9.81 4.90
C GLY A 37 11.42 11.13 5.24
N PRO A 38 12.25 12.13 5.59
CA PRO A 38 11.76 13.49 5.68
C PRO A 38 11.27 13.91 4.29
N THR A 39 10.12 14.54 4.27
CA THR A 39 9.54 15.09 3.05
C THR A 39 9.74 16.60 3.03
N VAL A 40 9.71 17.19 1.84
CA VAL A 40 9.81 18.64 1.69
C VAL A 40 8.59 19.29 2.34
N ASN A 41 8.81 20.30 3.17
CA ASN A 41 7.76 21.09 3.82
C ASN A 41 6.76 20.28 4.67
N GLY A 42 7.18 19.16 5.26
CA GLY A 42 6.33 18.33 6.12
C GLY A 42 5.23 17.56 5.39
N ALA A 43 5.28 17.45 4.05
CA ALA A 43 4.30 16.69 3.30
C ALA A 43 4.27 15.22 3.72
N ILE A 44 3.10 14.61 3.80
CA ILE A 44 2.95 13.18 4.08
C ILE A 44 3.33 12.39 2.82
N LYS A 45 4.37 11.55 2.93
CA LYS A 45 4.78 10.63 1.87
C LYS A 45 5.27 9.32 2.48
N PRO A 46 4.82 8.17 1.94
CA PRO A 46 3.89 8.03 0.80
C PRO A 46 2.49 8.56 1.15
N ASP A 47 1.68 8.97 0.16
CA ASP A 47 0.27 9.28 0.43
C ASP A 47 -0.48 7.99 0.81
N PHE A 48 -0.32 6.93 0.03
CA PHE A 48 -0.98 5.65 0.20
C PHE A 48 -0.01 4.48 0.11
N VAL A 49 -0.46 3.33 0.62
CA VAL A 49 0.27 2.06 0.50
C VAL A 49 -0.61 1.01 -0.18
N GLU A 50 0.07 0.07 -0.86
CA GLU A 50 -0.57 -1.08 -1.50
C GLU A 50 0.43 -2.25 -1.58
N HIS A 51 -0.03 -3.41 -1.99
CA HIS A 51 0.79 -4.61 -2.03
C HIS A 51 2.01 -4.45 -2.93
N ALA A 52 3.18 -4.76 -2.36
CA ALA A 52 4.48 -4.65 -3.01
C ALA A 52 5.29 -5.96 -2.99
N GLY A 53 4.67 -7.04 -2.52
CA GLY A 53 5.32 -8.29 -2.24
C GLY A 53 5.89 -8.37 -0.82
N ASN A 54 6.69 -9.42 -0.57
CA ASN A 54 7.39 -9.61 0.69
C ASN A 54 8.73 -10.32 0.45
N LEU A 55 9.52 -10.45 1.49
CA LEU A 55 10.78 -11.17 1.50
C LEU A 55 10.77 -12.21 2.64
N ALA A 56 11.50 -13.29 2.45
CA ALA A 56 11.77 -14.26 3.51
C ALA A 56 13.26 -14.57 3.59
N VAL A 57 13.70 -14.96 4.76
CA VAL A 57 15.06 -15.45 5.00
C VAL A 57 15.00 -16.97 5.05
N VAL A 58 15.80 -17.61 4.19
CA VAL A 58 16.01 -19.07 4.20
C VAL A 58 16.87 -19.40 5.41
N ARG A 59 16.31 -20.15 6.37
CA ARG A 59 16.98 -20.44 7.65
C ARG A 59 18.33 -21.10 7.50
N LEU A 60 18.45 -22.05 6.57
CA LEU A 60 19.69 -22.83 6.39
C LEU A 60 20.85 -22.03 5.80
N THR A 61 20.55 -21.04 4.96
CA THR A 61 21.58 -20.31 4.19
C THR A 61 21.68 -18.83 4.55
N GLY A 62 20.73 -18.30 5.30
CA GLY A 62 20.60 -16.86 5.55
C GLY A 62 20.26 -16.01 4.32
N ARG A 63 20.03 -16.64 3.15
CA ARG A 63 19.73 -15.92 1.91
C ARG A 63 18.29 -15.39 1.93
N THR A 64 18.15 -14.20 1.34
CA THR A 64 16.82 -13.60 1.16
C THR A 64 16.20 -14.07 -0.16
N ILE A 65 14.95 -14.46 -0.10
CA ILE A 65 14.15 -14.90 -1.26
C ILE A 65 12.77 -14.22 -1.26
N TYR A 66 12.11 -14.23 -2.42
CA TYR A 66 10.75 -13.70 -2.57
C TYR A 66 9.80 -14.64 -3.34
N ARG A 67 10.23 -15.84 -3.70
CA ARG A 67 9.38 -16.81 -4.40
C ARG A 67 8.16 -17.21 -3.56
N GLY A 68 6.96 -17.02 -4.13
CA GLY A 68 5.68 -17.18 -3.44
C GLY A 68 5.22 -15.95 -2.64
N LEU A 69 6.07 -14.94 -2.55
CA LEU A 69 5.84 -13.73 -1.75
C LEU A 69 5.71 -12.48 -2.63
N GLY A 70 6.00 -12.61 -3.93
CA GLY A 70 5.99 -11.52 -4.89
C GLY A 70 4.60 -11.14 -5.38
N VAL A 71 4.57 -10.07 -6.15
CA VAL A 71 3.42 -9.66 -6.96
C VAL A 71 3.55 -10.36 -8.32
N VAL A 72 2.50 -11.06 -8.74
CA VAL A 72 2.47 -11.69 -10.06
C VAL A 72 2.32 -10.62 -11.13
N THR A 73 3.21 -10.62 -12.09
CA THR A 73 3.22 -9.68 -13.21
C THR A 73 3.53 -10.39 -14.52
N THR A 74 3.31 -9.72 -15.64
CA THR A 74 3.66 -10.24 -16.96
C THR A 74 5.17 -10.37 -17.09
N ASN A 75 5.60 -11.39 -17.81
CA ASN A 75 7.01 -11.64 -18.09
C ASN A 75 7.38 -11.17 -19.49
N GLY A 76 8.23 -10.16 -19.61
CA GLY A 76 8.72 -9.68 -20.90
C GLY A 76 9.51 -10.75 -21.68
N GLY A 77 10.06 -11.74 -20.99
CA GLY A 77 10.72 -12.90 -21.57
C GLY A 77 9.80 -14.09 -21.85
N PHE A 78 8.50 -13.88 -22.06
CA PHE A 78 7.47 -14.93 -22.22
C PHE A 78 7.77 -15.93 -23.33
N ALA A 79 8.50 -15.53 -24.37
CA ALA A 79 8.94 -16.41 -25.44
C ALA A 79 9.84 -17.55 -24.95
N GLY A 80 10.48 -17.40 -23.78
CA GLY A 80 11.30 -18.42 -23.12
C GLY A 80 10.55 -19.37 -22.20
N GLY A 81 9.20 -19.31 -22.12
CA GLY A 81 8.41 -20.32 -21.42
C GLY A 81 7.26 -19.83 -20.54
N HIS A 82 7.45 -18.85 -19.67
CA HIS A 82 6.43 -18.44 -18.70
C HIS A 82 5.87 -17.05 -18.99
N ALA A 83 4.55 -16.94 -19.19
CA ALA A 83 3.87 -15.68 -19.43
C ALA A 83 3.85 -14.76 -18.20
N PHE A 84 3.98 -15.32 -17.00
CA PHE A 84 3.96 -14.59 -15.74
C PHE A 84 5.22 -14.85 -14.93
N ARG A 85 5.59 -13.86 -14.13
CA ARG A 85 6.67 -13.97 -13.13
C ARG A 85 6.28 -13.25 -11.86
N GLU A 86 6.99 -13.57 -10.79
CA GLU A 86 6.87 -12.86 -9.52
C GLU A 86 7.93 -11.78 -9.43
N GLU A 87 7.53 -10.62 -8.94
CA GLU A 87 8.43 -9.49 -8.67
C GLU A 87 8.05 -8.81 -7.36
N ILE A 88 8.97 -8.03 -6.82
CA ILE A 88 8.76 -7.25 -5.61
C ILE A 88 9.13 -5.79 -5.83
N GLY A 89 8.44 -4.91 -5.15
CA GLY A 89 8.77 -3.48 -5.19
C GLY A 89 7.56 -2.58 -5.03
N THR A 90 7.79 -1.40 -4.49
CA THR A 90 6.77 -0.35 -4.38
C THR A 90 6.26 0.13 -5.75
N SER A 91 7.00 -0.17 -6.82
CA SER A 91 6.59 0.07 -8.21
C SER A 91 5.32 -0.70 -8.60
N PHE A 92 5.02 -1.82 -7.94
CA PHE A 92 3.79 -2.59 -8.14
C PHE A 92 2.62 -2.06 -7.31
N ALA A 93 2.91 -1.37 -6.21
CA ALA A 93 1.89 -0.71 -5.39
C ALA A 93 1.33 0.55 -6.08
N ALA A 94 2.16 1.29 -6.80
CA ALA A 94 1.76 2.54 -7.44
C ALA A 94 0.63 2.37 -8.48
N PRO A 95 0.69 1.42 -9.44
CA PRO A 95 -0.40 1.22 -10.39
C PRO A 95 -1.70 0.74 -9.73
N ALA A 96 -1.64 0.02 -8.61
CA ALA A 96 -2.84 -0.38 -7.89
C ALA A 96 -3.56 0.83 -7.27
N VAL A 97 -2.83 1.80 -6.71
CA VAL A 97 -3.40 3.07 -6.24
C VAL A 97 -3.93 3.89 -7.42
N ALA A 98 -3.18 3.96 -8.54
CA ALA A 98 -3.62 4.67 -9.74
C ALA A 98 -4.91 4.08 -10.32
N HIS A 99 -5.06 2.76 -10.29
CA HIS A 99 -6.29 2.08 -10.71
C HIS A 99 -7.50 2.51 -9.86
N ARG A 100 -7.34 2.61 -8.54
CA ARG A 100 -8.41 3.10 -7.64
C ARG A 100 -8.76 4.56 -7.93
N ALA A 101 -7.78 5.40 -8.16
CA ALA A 101 -7.99 6.78 -8.57
C ALA A 101 -8.78 6.89 -9.89
N ALA A 102 -8.43 6.07 -10.88
CA ALA A 102 -9.14 6.03 -12.15
C ALA A 102 -10.59 5.53 -12.00
N ARG A 103 -10.85 4.53 -11.13
CA ARG A 103 -12.21 4.07 -10.81
C ARG A 103 -13.04 5.17 -10.16
N LEU A 104 -12.45 5.90 -9.22
CA LEU A 104 -13.10 7.04 -8.57
C LEU A 104 -13.40 8.16 -9.57
N LEU A 105 -12.43 8.51 -10.44
CA LEU A 105 -12.61 9.54 -11.45
C LEU A 105 -13.73 9.19 -12.46
N ARG A 106 -13.96 7.91 -12.75
CA ARG A 106 -15.11 7.48 -13.56
C ARG A 106 -16.46 7.81 -12.92
N ARG A 107 -16.53 7.87 -11.59
CA ARG A 107 -17.77 8.17 -10.84
C ARG A 107 -17.95 9.66 -10.59
N VAL A 108 -16.85 10.39 -10.47
CA VAL A 108 -16.82 11.85 -10.28
C VAL A 108 -15.89 12.45 -11.34
N PRO A 109 -16.35 12.54 -12.62
CA PRO A 109 -15.49 12.93 -13.75
C PRO A 109 -14.89 14.32 -13.63
N ASP A 110 -15.60 15.24 -12.98
CA ASP A 110 -15.22 16.64 -12.83
C ASP A 110 -14.41 16.91 -11.55
N ALA A 111 -14.01 15.86 -10.82
CA ALA A 111 -13.22 16.00 -9.61
C ALA A 111 -11.87 16.65 -9.93
N SER A 112 -11.53 17.72 -9.19
CA SER A 112 -10.18 18.26 -9.23
C SER A 112 -9.17 17.25 -8.65
N HIS A 113 -7.88 17.46 -8.94
CA HIS A 113 -6.81 16.62 -8.38
C HIS A 113 -6.82 16.61 -6.84
N ASN A 114 -7.16 17.75 -6.23
CA ASN A 114 -7.23 17.88 -4.77
C ASN A 114 -8.42 17.13 -4.21
N LEU A 115 -9.59 17.23 -4.83
CA LEU A 115 -10.78 16.48 -4.44
C LEU A 115 -10.55 14.98 -4.59
N LEU A 116 -9.95 14.54 -5.70
CA LEU A 116 -9.61 13.14 -5.91
C LEU A 116 -8.71 12.58 -4.79
N ARG A 117 -7.66 13.34 -4.42
CA ARG A 117 -6.77 12.95 -3.32
C ARG A 117 -7.49 12.95 -1.97
N ALA A 118 -8.33 13.93 -1.72
CA ALA A 118 -9.12 14.02 -0.48
C ALA A 118 -10.08 12.84 -0.34
N LEU A 119 -10.80 12.47 -1.39
CA LEU A 119 -11.71 11.33 -1.41
C LEU A 119 -10.97 9.99 -1.20
N LEU A 120 -9.83 9.80 -1.86
CA LEU A 120 -8.99 8.61 -1.63
C LEU A 120 -8.48 8.56 -0.19
N GLY A 121 -8.06 9.71 0.36
CA GLY A 121 -7.58 9.82 1.74
C GLY A 121 -8.67 9.55 2.78
N ALA A 122 -9.88 10.04 2.55
CA ALA A 122 -11.02 9.82 3.42
C ALA A 122 -11.42 8.32 3.53
N HIS A 123 -11.12 7.55 2.49
CA HIS A 123 -11.43 6.12 2.41
C HIS A 123 -10.20 5.23 2.65
N ALA A 124 -9.07 5.83 3.02
CA ALA A 124 -7.87 5.09 3.39
C ALA A 124 -7.86 4.76 4.89
N LYS A 125 -7.34 3.58 5.21
CA LYS A 125 -7.18 3.11 6.59
C LYS A 125 -5.77 2.54 6.79
N TRP A 126 -5.20 2.82 7.95
CA TRP A 126 -3.97 2.14 8.34
C TRP A 126 -4.20 0.64 8.46
N PRO A 127 -3.31 -0.21 7.94
CA PRO A 127 -3.43 -1.65 8.10
C PRO A 127 -3.44 -2.01 9.59
N ASP A 128 -4.42 -2.79 10.03
CA ASP A 128 -4.61 -3.12 11.43
C ASP A 128 -3.39 -3.82 12.06
N SER A 129 -2.66 -4.60 11.26
CA SER A 129 -1.42 -5.26 11.67
C SER A 129 -0.21 -4.32 11.77
N SER A 130 -0.21 -3.19 11.03
CA SER A 130 0.88 -2.20 11.10
C SER A 130 0.77 -1.29 12.32
N VAL A 131 -0.43 -1.04 12.82
CA VAL A 131 -0.66 -0.14 13.96
C VAL A 131 0.13 -0.60 15.21
N PRO A 132 0.00 -1.84 15.71
CA PRO A 132 0.74 -2.27 16.89
C PRO A 132 2.25 -2.34 16.67
N LEU A 133 2.71 -2.53 15.43
CA LEU A 133 4.13 -2.59 15.11
C LEU A 133 4.80 -1.21 15.21
N LEU A 134 4.16 -0.17 14.70
CA LEU A 134 4.74 1.14 14.50
C LEU A 134 4.23 2.20 15.50
N ASN A 135 3.08 1.92 16.10
CA ASN A 135 2.45 2.77 17.11
C ASN A 135 1.98 1.94 18.32
N PRO A 136 2.87 1.18 18.97
CA PRO A 136 2.49 0.24 20.02
C PRO A 136 1.81 0.92 21.22
N ASN A 137 2.18 2.16 21.51
CA ASN A 137 1.67 2.94 22.65
C ASN A 137 0.58 3.96 22.25
N ASN A 138 0.17 3.94 20.99
CA ASN A 138 -0.81 4.89 20.42
C ASN A 138 -0.51 6.36 20.79
N ASN A 139 0.75 6.75 20.79
CA ASN A 139 1.23 8.09 21.10
C ASN A 139 1.54 8.89 19.81
N ALA A 140 1.82 10.19 19.98
CA ALA A 140 2.10 11.09 18.87
C ALA A 140 3.34 10.68 18.04
N GLU A 141 4.41 10.25 18.69
CA GLU A 141 5.64 9.81 18.03
C GLU A 141 5.41 8.54 17.20
N GLY A 142 4.72 7.55 17.76
CA GLY A 142 4.38 6.33 17.05
C GLY A 142 3.46 6.61 15.85
N ARG A 143 2.52 7.52 16.01
CA ARG A 143 1.64 7.98 14.93
C ARG A 143 2.42 8.65 13.81
N GLU A 144 3.39 9.50 14.14
CA GLU A 144 4.26 10.13 13.16
C GLU A 144 5.10 9.10 12.39
N LYS A 145 5.71 8.13 13.08
CA LYS A 145 6.45 7.02 12.47
C LYS A 145 5.57 6.21 11.51
N LEU A 146 4.35 5.89 11.94
CA LEU A 146 3.38 5.17 11.11
C LEU A 146 3.02 5.98 9.86
N THR A 147 2.70 7.26 10.03
CA THR A 147 2.37 8.16 8.91
C THR A 147 3.53 8.28 7.91
N ARG A 148 4.78 8.33 8.36
CA ARG A 148 5.96 8.39 7.49
C ARG A 148 6.21 7.11 6.69
N LEU A 149 5.68 5.97 7.13
CA LEU A 149 5.84 4.68 6.46
C LEU A 149 4.64 4.30 5.59
N VAL A 150 3.43 4.56 6.06
CA VAL A 150 2.20 4.11 5.39
C VAL A 150 1.28 5.25 4.93
N GLY A 151 1.64 6.49 5.20
CA GLY A 151 0.83 7.66 4.81
C GLY A 151 -0.57 7.63 5.42
N TYR A 152 -1.57 7.87 4.60
CA TYR A 152 -2.99 7.72 4.97
C TYR A 152 -3.41 6.25 5.10
N GLY A 153 -2.60 5.31 4.58
CA GLY A 153 -2.86 3.89 4.66
C GLY A 153 -3.26 3.25 3.31
N CYS A 154 -3.95 2.13 3.40
CA CYS A 154 -4.46 1.40 2.26
C CYS A 154 -5.90 1.86 1.95
N ILE A 155 -6.18 2.12 0.68
CA ILE A 155 -7.51 2.55 0.24
C ILE A 155 -8.46 1.35 0.34
N ASN A 156 -9.58 1.52 1.04
CA ASN A 156 -10.61 0.51 1.18
C ASN A 156 -11.58 0.60 0.00
N ASP A 157 -11.45 -0.32 -0.95
CA ASP A 157 -12.29 -0.37 -2.16
C ASP A 157 -13.78 -0.47 -1.82
N HIS A 158 -14.14 -1.29 -0.84
CA HIS A 158 -15.53 -1.48 -0.43
C HIS A 158 -16.13 -0.21 0.18
N ALA A 159 -15.39 0.47 1.06
CA ALA A 159 -15.83 1.74 1.64
C ALA A 159 -15.95 2.83 0.55
N LEU A 160 -15.01 2.86 -0.40
CA LEU A 160 -15.03 3.79 -1.51
C LEU A 160 -16.25 3.57 -2.42
N GLU A 161 -16.60 2.32 -2.71
CA GLU A 161 -17.76 1.98 -3.54
C GLU A 161 -19.09 2.22 -2.82
N GLN A 162 -19.21 1.77 -1.58
CA GLN A 162 -20.45 1.95 -0.79
C GLN A 162 -20.73 3.41 -0.47
N SER A 163 -19.70 4.20 -0.16
CA SER A 163 -19.87 5.62 0.13
C SER A 163 -20.44 6.38 -1.07
N LEU A 164 -20.15 5.94 -2.29
CA LEU A 164 -20.66 6.58 -3.49
C LEU A 164 -22.08 6.11 -3.88
N ASP A 165 -22.49 4.93 -3.46
CA ASP A 165 -23.78 4.35 -3.84
C ASP A 165 -24.86 4.45 -2.73
N ASN A 166 -24.45 4.40 -1.45
CA ASN A 166 -25.38 4.27 -0.32
C ASN A 166 -25.23 5.31 0.79
N VAL A 167 -24.20 6.16 0.74
CA VAL A 167 -23.95 7.23 1.71
C VAL A 167 -23.96 8.57 0.99
N VAL A 168 -24.72 9.52 1.49
CA VAL A 168 -24.70 10.89 0.97
C VAL A 168 -23.36 11.52 1.30
N SER A 169 -22.47 11.56 0.32
CA SER A 169 -21.22 12.31 0.41
C SER A 169 -21.48 13.73 -0.08
N LEU A 170 -21.47 14.70 0.84
CA LEU A 170 -21.50 16.12 0.47
C LEU A 170 -20.11 16.52 0.01
N ILE A 171 -19.98 16.85 -1.26
CA ILE A 171 -18.75 17.32 -1.87
C ILE A 171 -18.90 18.81 -2.14
N CYS A 172 -18.03 19.62 -1.57
CA CYS A 172 -17.92 21.04 -1.86
C CYS A 172 -16.48 21.34 -2.27
N GLU A 173 -16.31 21.96 -3.40
CA GLU A 173 -15.04 22.47 -3.91
C GLU A 173 -15.15 23.98 -4.09
N GLU A 174 -14.35 24.74 -3.34
CA GLU A 174 -14.27 26.19 -3.47
C GLU A 174 -12.83 26.63 -3.72
N GLN A 175 -12.67 27.66 -4.55
CA GLN A 175 -11.40 28.35 -4.72
C GLN A 175 -11.23 29.37 -3.60
N ILE A 176 -10.14 29.23 -2.85
CA ILE A 176 -9.74 30.24 -1.86
C ILE A 176 -9.09 31.40 -2.65
N GLY A 177 -9.84 32.48 -2.83
CA GLY A 177 -9.29 33.72 -3.37
C GLY A 177 -8.40 34.41 -2.33
N ASN A 178 -7.35 35.13 -2.80
CA ASN A 178 -6.44 35.87 -1.93
C ASN A 178 -7.12 36.94 -1.06
N ASP A 179 -8.33 37.36 -1.42
CA ASP A 179 -9.05 38.45 -0.73
C ASP A 179 -9.86 37.97 0.51
N ARG A 180 -9.84 36.69 0.84
CA ARG A 180 -10.59 36.13 1.98
C ARG A 180 -9.73 35.77 3.21
N CYS A 181 -8.43 36.09 3.18
CA CYS A 181 -7.54 35.98 4.34
C CYS A 181 -7.45 37.35 5.06
N GLN A 182 -8.54 37.85 5.60
CA GLN A 182 -8.54 38.95 6.56
C GLN A 182 -9.14 38.50 7.89
#